data_6b61e64fceb9dd9b098bc1500f2111c0
#
_entry.id   6b61e64fceb9dd9b098bc1500f2111c0
#
_cell.length_a   1.000
_cell.length_b   1.000
_cell.length_c   1.000
_cell.angle_alpha   90.00
_cell.angle_beta   90.00
_cell.angle_gamma   90.00
#
_symmetry.space_group_name_H-M   'P 1'
#
loop_
_entity.id
_entity.type
_entity.pdbx_description
1 polymer ?
#
loop_
_entity_poly.entity_id
_entity_poly.type
_entity_poly.pdbx_seq_one_letter_code
_entity_poly.pdbx_strand_id
1 'polypeptide(L)'
;MRKSSMGPDTEGTQRMLLNNEFVFQYGPLDQGWWPDGLYTAPTYEAMVFDIIKTKEMGFNMIRKHIKVEPATWYYECDKRGILVWQDMPSGDLGNQWEPNLGQMGGTEKDRSPESEAMYRKEWNKIMDDLHNFPSIVVWTPFNEAWGQFKTKEIAEWTKKKDPSRLVNSASGGNHVITGDIVDLHHYPDPKMPRPDLFGPTHAVVLGEFGGLGLPVSGHNWLEKNNWGYQSFKTADELFDKYSSFMNTIEGLIKKGLSAAVYTQTTDVENETNGLMTYDRKVIKVPVEKLKQVTDQFYKKSLVELKR
;
A
#
# COMPACT_ATOMS: atom_id res chain seq x y z
N MET A 1 -13.60 15.43 11.51
CA MET A 1 -12.27 15.93 11.06
C MET A 1 -11.23 14.91 11.46
N ARG A 2 -10.26 14.62 10.63
CA ARG A 2 -9.10 13.80 10.98
C ARG A 2 -7.81 14.61 10.85
N LYS A 3 -6.77 14.21 11.58
CA LYS A 3 -5.41 14.73 11.45
C LYS A 3 -4.47 13.57 11.12
N SER A 4 -3.82 13.62 9.96
CA SER A 4 -2.70 12.74 9.61
C SER A 4 -1.40 13.50 9.84
N SER A 5 -0.48 12.95 10.62
CA SER A 5 0.78 13.59 10.96
C SER A 5 1.85 12.56 11.30
N MET A 6 3.08 13.02 11.48
CA MET A 6 4.14 12.23 12.09
C MET A 6 4.46 12.76 13.48
N GLY A 7 5.02 11.92 14.32
CA GLY A 7 5.58 12.29 15.62
C GLY A 7 6.50 11.20 16.16
N PRO A 8 7.49 11.58 16.98
CA PRO A 8 8.41 10.60 17.55
C PRO A 8 7.74 9.74 18.62
N ASP A 9 8.14 8.47 18.68
CA ASP A 9 7.87 7.61 19.83
C ASP A 9 8.88 7.87 20.97
N THR A 10 8.85 7.06 22.01
CA THR A 10 9.75 7.18 23.18
C THR A 10 11.22 6.98 22.84
N GLU A 11 11.53 6.29 21.75
CA GLU A 11 12.89 6.06 21.25
C GLU A 11 13.33 7.14 20.23
N GLY A 12 12.49 8.12 19.95
CA GLY A 12 12.77 9.19 18.99
C GLY A 12 12.49 8.81 17.54
N THR A 13 11.92 7.64 17.27
CA THR A 13 11.58 7.17 15.93
C THR A 13 10.24 7.75 15.47
N GLN A 14 10.23 8.36 14.28
CA GLN A 14 9.01 8.93 13.71
C GLN A 14 7.97 7.84 13.42
N ARG A 15 6.75 8.08 13.86
CA ARG A 15 5.59 7.21 13.66
C ARG A 15 4.51 7.93 12.87
N MET A 16 3.72 7.17 12.12
CA MET A 16 2.53 7.70 11.47
C MET A 16 1.41 7.83 12.51
N LEU A 17 0.89 9.03 12.69
CA LEU A 17 -0.15 9.33 13.67
C LEU A 17 -1.48 9.65 12.99
N LEU A 18 -2.55 9.11 13.55
CA LEU A 18 -3.92 9.49 13.25
C LEU A 18 -4.54 10.15 14.49
N ASN A 19 -4.95 11.40 14.37
CA ASN A 19 -5.51 12.19 15.51
C ASN A 19 -4.55 12.26 16.73
N ASN A 20 -3.24 12.37 16.44
CA ASN A 20 -2.12 12.41 17.38
C ASN A 20 -1.84 11.08 18.11
N GLU A 21 -2.46 9.99 17.73
CA GLU A 21 -2.17 8.66 18.25
C GLU A 21 -1.50 7.79 17.18
N PHE A 22 -0.54 6.97 17.60
CA PHE A 22 0.07 5.99 16.70
C PHE A 22 -0.99 4.96 16.29
N VAL A 23 -1.17 4.81 14.98
CA VAL A 23 -2.00 3.77 14.38
C VAL A 23 -1.14 3.02 13.38
N PHE A 24 -0.84 1.75 13.66
CA PHE A 24 -0.18 0.93 12.67
C PHE A 24 -1.12 0.69 11.49
N GLN A 25 -0.78 1.26 10.34
CA GLN A 25 -1.60 1.13 9.15
C GLN A 25 -1.24 -0.17 8.44
N TYR A 26 -2.21 -1.09 8.38
CA TYR A 26 -2.04 -2.40 7.76
C TYR A 26 -3.20 -2.70 6.82
N GLY A 27 -2.88 -2.96 5.57
CA GLY A 27 -3.87 -3.23 4.55
C GLY A 27 -3.29 -3.85 3.29
N PRO A 28 -4.14 -4.25 2.34
CA PRO A 28 -3.68 -4.81 1.09
C PRO A 28 -3.36 -3.73 0.05
N LEU A 29 -2.47 -4.09 -0.88
CA LEU A 29 -2.35 -3.48 -2.19
C LEU A 29 -3.62 -3.77 -2.99
N ASP A 30 -4.22 -2.76 -3.59
CA ASP A 30 -5.43 -2.93 -4.39
C ASP A 30 -5.26 -2.32 -5.79
N GLN A 31 -5.09 -3.18 -6.78
CA GLN A 31 -5.01 -2.79 -8.19
C GLN A 31 -6.38 -2.49 -8.80
N GLY A 32 -7.46 -3.09 -8.26
CA GLY A 32 -8.84 -2.79 -8.65
C GLY A 32 -9.21 -3.24 -10.06
N TRP A 33 -8.74 -4.39 -10.53
CA TRP A 33 -9.09 -4.97 -11.81
C TRP A 33 -10.33 -5.87 -11.72
N TRP A 34 -11.10 -5.92 -12.80
CA TRP A 34 -12.37 -6.62 -12.90
C TRP A 34 -12.41 -7.54 -14.12
N PRO A 35 -13.09 -8.70 -14.06
CA PRO A 35 -13.10 -9.69 -15.14
C PRO A 35 -13.59 -9.16 -16.50
N ASP A 36 -14.61 -8.33 -16.48
CA ASP A 36 -15.32 -7.83 -17.67
C ASP A 36 -15.09 -6.35 -17.92
N GLY A 37 -14.96 -5.55 -16.88
CA GLY A 37 -14.80 -4.10 -16.96
C GLY A 37 -13.35 -3.61 -16.90
N LEU A 38 -12.37 -4.48 -16.72
CA LEU A 38 -10.96 -4.18 -16.49
C LEU A 38 -10.77 -3.16 -15.34
N TYR A 39 -10.70 -1.88 -15.66
CA TYR A 39 -10.57 -0.79 -14.68
C TYR A 39 -11.89 -0.34 -14.06
N THR A 40 -13.03 -0.85 -14.56
CA THR A 40 -14.36 -0.41 -14.14
C THR A 40 -15.08 -1.56 -13.43
N ALA A 41 -15.49 -1.33 -12.18
CA ALA A 41 -16.33 -2.28 -11.46
C ALA A 41 -17.70 -2.45 -12.17
N PRO A 42 -18.24 -3.68 -12.27
CA PRO A 42 -19.48 -3.92 -13.00
C PRO A 42 -20.72 -3.29 -12.34
N THR A 43 -20.70 -3.16 -11.01
CA THR A 43 -21.79 -2.54 -10.24
C THR A 43 -21.23 -1.80 -9.03
N TYR A 44 -22.05 -0.97 -8.40
CA TYR A 44 -21.72 -0.33 -7.14
C TYR A 44 -21.44 -1.36 -6.03
N GLU A 45 -22.26 -2.40 -5.92
CA GLU A 45 -22.11 -3.46 -4.91
C GLU A 45 -20.79 -4.22 -5.09
N ALA A 46 -20.39 -4.48 -6.33
CA ALA A 46 -19.10 -5.09 -6.64
C ALA A 46 -17.93 -4.20 -6.18
N MET A 47 -17.98 -2.91 -6.51
CA MET A 47 -16.97 -1.94 -6.08
C MET A 47 -16.85 -1.89 -4.55
N VAL A 48 -17.96 -1.90 -3.84
CA VAL A 48 -18.00 -1.82 -2.37
C VAL A 48 -17.59 -3.16 -1.73
N PHE A 49 -17.76 -4.28 -2.42
CA PHE A 49 -17.43 -5.61 -1.93
C PHE A 49 -15.96 -5.71 -1.50
N ASP A 50 -15.01 -5.24 -2.31
CA ASP A 50 -13.59 -5.31 -2.01
C ASP A 50 -13.26 -4.52 -0.73
N ILE A 51 -13.88 -3.34 -0.51
CA ILE A 51 -13.72 -2.53 0.70
C ILE A 51 -14.27 -3.26 1.92
N ILE A 52 -15.47 -3.87 1.79
CA ILE A 52 -16.10 -4.64 2.87
C ILE A 52 -15.22 -5.81 3.27
N LYS A 53 -14.77 -6.60 2.28
CA LYS A 53 -13.94 -7.79 2.53
C LYS A 53 -12.61 -7.42 3.15
N THR A 54 -11.98 -6.36 2.70
CA THR A 54 -10.76 -5.83 3.31
C THR A 54 -10.97 -5.54 4.80
N LYS A 55 -12.05 -4.88 5.16
CA LYS A 55 -12.38 -4.59 6.57
C LYS A 55 -12.71 -5.85 7.36
N GLU A 56 -13.48 -6.77 6.78
CA GLU A 56 -13.84 -8.04 7.42
C GLU A 56 -12.63 -8.92 7.71
N MET A 57 -11.60 -8.88 6.86
CA MET A 57 -10.31 -9.55 7.07
C MET A 57 -9.46 -8.91 8.18
N GLY A 58 -9.91 -7.79 8.76
CA GLY A 58 -9.25 -7.10 9.86
C GLY A 58 -8.29 -5.98 9.45
N PHE A 59 -8.17 -5.65 8.19
CA PHE A 59 -7.36 -4.54 7.72
C PHE A 59 -8.00 -3.18 8.08
N ASN A 60 -7.16 -2.16 8.26
CA ASN A 60 -7.60 -0.79 8.54
C ASN A 60 -7.27 0.21 7.43
N MET A 61 -6.60 -0.25 6.37
CA MET A 61 -6.11 0.58 5.27
C MET A 61 -6.19 -0.18 3.94
N ILE A 62 -6.24 0.55 2.83
CA ILE A 62 -6.03 0.08 1.45
C ILE A 62 -5.01 0.99 0.79
N ARG A 63 -3.99 0.44 0.16
CA ARG A 63 -3.18 1.19 -0.80
C ARG A 63 -3.79 1.02 -2.18
N LYS A 64 -4.36 2.10 -2.73
CA LYS A 64 -4.89 2.13 -4.09
C LYS A 64 -3.73 2.30 -5.07
N HIS A 65 -3.35 1.18 -5.68
CA HIS A 65 -2.13 1.03 -6.46
C HIS A 65 -2.31 1.58 -7.87
N ILE A 66 -1.55 2.64 -8.18
CA ILE A 66 -1.45 3.28 -9.51
C ILE A 66 -2.78 3.42 -10.26
N LYS A 67 -3.88 3.62 -9.54
CA LYS A 67 -5.24 3.76 -10.06
C LYS A 67 -6.02 4.81 -9.28
N VAL A 68 -6.89 5.54 -9.97
CA VAL A 68 -7.90 6.42 -9.37
C VAL A 68 -9.28 5.78 -9.53
N GLU A 69 -10.03 5.72 -8.45
CA GLU A 69 -11.39 5.18 -8.42
C GLU A 69 -12.45 6.30 -8.55
N PRO A 70 -13.70 5.95 -8.86
CA PRO A 70 -14.80 6.90 -8.74
C PRO A 70 -14.95 7.46 -7.32
N ALA A 71 -15.44 8.70 -7.18
CA ALA A 71 -15.64 9.37 -5.89
C ALA A 71 -16.43 8.54 -4.87
N THR A 72 -17.37 7.73 -5.34
CA THR A 72 -18.16 6.80 -4.53
C THR A 72 -17.33 5.75 -3.81
N TRP A 73 -16.22 5.30 -4.39
CA TRP A 73 -15.30 4.36 -3.74
C TRP A 73 -14.66 4.98 -2.49
N TYR A 74 -14.15 6.22 -2.61
CA TYR A 74 -13.56 6.95 -1.47
C TYR A 74 -14.60 7.29 -0.41
N TYR A 75 -15.83 7.66 -0.82
CA TYR A 75 -16.95 7.86 0.10
C TYR A 75 -17.25 6.60 0.92
N GLU A 76 -17.23 5.42 0.30
CA GLU A 76 -17.44 4.15 1.01
C GLU A 76 -16.26 3.81 1.94
N CYS A 77 -15.02 4.19 1.60
CA CYS A 77 -13.89 4.12 2.52
C CYS A 77 -14.08 5.04 3.73
N ASP A 78 -14.50 6.30 3.51
CA ASP A 78 -14.82 7.25 4.58
C ASP A 78 -15.88 6.70 5.52
N LYS A 79 -16.99 6.24 4.96
CA LYS A 79 -18.15 5.70 5.71
C LYS A 79 -17.80 4.48 6.53
N ARG A 80 -16.89 3.63 6.05
CA ARG A 80 -16.49 2.38 6.71
C ARG A 80 -15.27 2.54 7.60
N GLY A 81 -14.60 3.70 7.57
CA GLY A 81 -13.40 3.95 8.35
C GLY A 81 -12.20 3.12 7.87
N ILE A 82 -12.02 3.00 6.57
CA ILE A 82 -10.83 2.44 5.93
C ILE A 82 -9.93 3.60 5.50
N LEU A 83 -8.67 3.59 5.93
CA LEU A 83 -7.67 4.54 5.48
C LEU A 83 -7.24 4.22 4.05
N VAL A 84 -6.85 5.25 3.30
CA VAL A 84 -6.43 5.10 1.90
C VAL A 84 -5.05 5.74 1.70
N TRP A 85 -4.16 4.99 1.08
CA TRP A 85 -2.97 5.52 0.42
C TRP A 85 -3.28 5.59 -1.06
N GLN A 86 -3.17 6.78 -1.64
CA GLN A 86 -3.50 7.02 -3.03
C GLN A 86 -2.25 7.22 -3.86
N ASP A 87 -2.03 6.31 -4.80
CA ASP A 87 -0.94 6.42 -5.77
C ASP A 87 -1.36 7.28 -6.98
N MET A 88 -0.37 7.97 -7.55
CA MET A 88 -0.46 8.54 -8.89
C MET A 88 -0.23 7.45 -9.94
N PRO A 89 -1.11 7.29 -10.94
CA PRO A 89 -0.80 6.52 -12.14
C PRO A 89 0.28 7.22 -12.96
N SER A 90 1.55 7.09 -12.57
CA SER A 90 2.64 7.96 -13.02
C SER A 90 3.00 7.83 -14.50
N GLY A 91 2.76 6.67 -15.11
CA GLY A 91 3.08 6.42 -16.53
C GLY A 91 4.56 6.60 -16.88
N ASP A 92 4.84 6.68 -18.18
CA ASP A 92 6.16 6.98 -18.76
C ASP A 92 7.30 6.08 -18.23
N LEU A 93 7.13 4.78 -18.36
CA LEU A 93 8.10 3.77 -17.94
C LEU A 93 9.47 3.96 -18.59
N GLY A 94 10.49 3.28 -18.09
CA GLY A 94 11.78 3.14 -18.75
C GLY A 94 12.99 3.64 -17.97
N ASN A 95 12.86 4.09 -16.74
CA ASN A 95 13.98 4.20 -15.82
C ASN A 95 14.23 2.87 -15.10
N GLN A 96 15.46 2.66 -14.71
CA GLN A 96 15.86 1.44 -14.01
C GLN A 96 15.38 1.50 -12.56
N TRP A 97 14.75 0.43 -12.11
CA TRP A 97 14.47 0.21 -10.70
C TRP A 97 15.71 -0.30 -9.98
N GLU A 98 16.09 0.39 -8.92
CA GLU A 98 17.29 0.10 -8.13
C GLU A 98 16.89 -0.08 -6.65
N PRO A 99 16.29 -1.23 -6.28
CA PRO A 99 15.80 -1.47 -4.92
C PRO A 99 16.98 -1.72 -3.98
N ASN A 100 17.43 -0.70 -3.27
CA ASN A 100 18.65 -0.75 -2.45
C ASN A 100 18.37 -0.98 -0.95
N LEU A 101 17.28 -1.66 -0.61
CA LEU A 101 16.91 -2.03 0.76
C LEU A 101 16.80 -0.83 1.74
N GLY A 102 16.30 0.30 1.26
CA GLY A 102 16.11 1.51 2.06
C GLY A 102 17.37 2.36 2.20
N GLN A 103 18.38 2.13 1.40
CA GLN A 103 19.50 3.07 1.24
C GLN A 103 19.18 4.10 0.17
N MET A 104 19.88 5.22 0.19
CA MET A 104 19.72 6.25 -0.83
C MET A 104 20.35 5.86 -2.16
N GLY A 105 19.76 6.31 -3.24
CA GLY A 105 20.30 6.16 -4.59
C GLY A 105 19.25 5.72 -5.60
N GLY A 106 19.70 5.60 -6.83
CA GLY A 106 18.89 5.23 -7.98
C GLY A 106 18.79 6.37 -8.99
N THR A 107 18.42 6.00 -10.22
CA THR A 107 18.26 6.93 -11.33
C THR A 107 16.85 7.49 -11.40
N GLU A 108 16.74 8.69 -11.91
CA GLU A 108 15.45 9.31 -12.26
C GLU A 108 15.30 9.37 -13.78
N LYS A 109 14.05 9.34 -14.24
CA LYS A 109 13.74 9.48 -15.65
C LYS A 109 13.87 10.93 -16.10
N ASP A 110 14.47 11.16 -17.25
CA ASP A 110 14.36 12.42 -17.98
C ASP A 110 13.09 12.41 -18.82
N ARG A 111 12.01 13.00 -18.31
CA ARG A 111 10.74 13.11 -19.04
C ARG A 111 10.79 14.24 -20.05
N SER A 112 10.11 14.07 -21.20
CA SER A 112 9.87 15.21 -22.08
C SER A 112 9.07 16.31 -21.39
N PRO A 113 9.19 17.58 -21.81
CA PRO A 113 8.37 18.66 -21.26
C PRO A 113 6.87 18.39 -21.30
N GLU A 114 6.40 17.74 -22.35
CA GLU A 114 4.99 17.38 -22.53
C GLU A 114 4.56 16.30 -21.53
N SER A 115 5.38 15.26 -21.33
CA SER A 115 5.13 14.18 -20.37
C SER A 115 5.12 14.73 -18.94
N GLU A 116 6.07 15.60 -18.59
CA GLU A 116 6.10 16.27 -17.28
C GLU A 116 4.85 17.16 -17.09
N ALA A 117 4.50 17.96 -18.07
CA ALA A 117 3.33 18.83 -18.00
C ALA A 117 2.02 18.04 -17.82
N MET A 118 1.89 16.91 -18.52
CA MET A 118 0.75 16.01 -18.37
C MET A 118 0.69 15.41 -16.96
N TYR A 119 1.80 14.87 -16.46
CA TYR A 119 1.90 14.33 -15.10
C TYR A 119 1.45 15.36 -14.06
N ARG A 120 2.01 16.59 -14.12
CA ARG A 120 1.67 17.65 -13.16
C ARG A 120 0.20 18.05 -13.23
N LYS A 121 -0.36 18.15 -14.42
CA LYS A 121 -1.79 18.45 -14.64
C LYS A 121 -2.68 17.37 -14.01
N GLU A 122 -2.37 16.11 -14.28
CA GLU A 122 -3.18 14.99 -13.79
C GLU A 122 -3.04 14.82 -12.27
N TRP A 123 -1.82 14.87 -11.73
CA TRP A 123 -1.60 14.76 -10.29
C TRP A 123 -2.27 15.91 -9.52
N ASN A 124 -2.16 17.13 -10.04
CA ASN A 124 -2.86 18.28 -9.47
C ASN A 124 -4.37 18.05 -9.42
N LYS A 125 -4.94 17.55 -10.54
CA LYS A 125 -6.38 17.27 -10.63
C LYS A 125 -6.82 16.16 -9.68
N ILE A 126 -6.05 15.09 -9.56
CA ILE A 126 -6.33 13.99 -8.62
C ILE A 126 -6.40 14.53 -7.18
N MET A 127 -5.39 15.32 -6.78
CA MET A 127 -5.38 15.92 -5.44
C MET A 127 -6.55 16.88 -5.21
N ASP A 128 -6.94 17.68 -6.22
CA ASP A 128 -8.08 18.60 -6.11
C ASP A 128 -9.42 17.85 -6.01
N ASP A 129 -9.65 16.88 -6.89
CA ASP A 129 -10.90 16.12 -6.94
C ASP A 129 -11.11 15.27 -5.69
N LEU A 130 -10.01 14.73 -5.13
CA LEU A 130 -10.07 13.81 -3.99
C LEU A 130 -9.79 14.49 -2.63
N HIS A 131 -9.57 15.80 -2.60
CA HIS A 131 -9.21 16.52 -1.38
C HIS A 131 -10.22 16.34 -0.23
N ASN A 132 -11.51 16.25 -0.56
CA ASN A 132 -12.59 16.19 0.42
C ASN A 132 -12.79 14.81 1.05
N PHE A 133 -12.04 13.77 0.64
CA PHE A 133 -12.15 12.42 1.23
C PHE A 133 -11.18 12.24 2.39
N PRO A 134 -11.66 12.26 3.65
CA PRO A 134 -10.81 12.12 4.83
C PRO A 134 -10.18 10.75 4.99
N SER A 135 -10.65 9.72 4.31
CA SER A 135 -9.99 8.40 4.27
C SER A 135 -8.59 8.44 3.68
N ILE A 136 -8.34 9.31 2.69
CA ILE A 136 -7.01 9.46 2.11
C ILE A 136 -6.07 10.11 3.15
N VAL A 137 -5.03 9.39 3.55
CA VAL A 137 -4.06 9.82 4.57
C VAL A 137 -2.64 9.96 4.03
N VAL A 138 -2.36 9.35 2.89
CA VAL A 138 -1.05 9.38 2.20
C VAL A 138 -1.26 9.62 0.71
N TRP A 139 -0.44 10.51 0.14
CA TRP A 139 -0.25 10.68 -1.30
C TRP A 139 1.05 10.00 -1.72
N THR A 140 1.01 9.20 -2.79
CA THR A 140 2.17 8.47 -3.33
C THR A 140 2.42 8.84 -4.79
N PRO A 141 3.30 9.82 -5.07
CA PRO A 141 3.59 10.27 -6.44
C PRO A 141 4.15 9.20 -7.37
N PHE A 142 4.96 8.24 -6.86
CA PHE A 142 5.62 7.23 -7.68
C PHE A 142 5.60 5.85 -7.04
N ASN A 143 5.61 4.82 -7.89
CA ASN A 143 5.78 3.42 -7.53
C ASN A 143 6.98 2.82 -8.27
N GLU A 144 7.88 2.13 -7.55
CA GLU A 144 8.97 1.28 -8.06
C GLU A 144 9.81 1.91 -9.19
N ALA A 145 10.11 3.18 -9.10
CA ALA A 145 10.81 3.95 -10.12
C ALA A 145 10.04 4.14 -11.45
N TRP A 146 8.81 3.65 -11.56
CA TRP A 146 8.02 3.76 -12.80
C TRP A 146 7.75 5.22 -13.16
N GLY A 147 8.48 5.70 -14.17
CA GLY A 147 8.43 7.09 -14.59
C GLY A 147 8.87 8.10 -13.52
N GLN A 148 9.57 7.66 -12.48
CA GLN A 148 10.05 8.50 -11.38
C GLN A 148 11.00 9.57 -11.92
N PHE A 149 10.69 10.83 -11.62
CA PHE A 149 11.45 12.00 -12.08
C PHE A 149 11.34 13.13 -11.08
N LYS A 150 12.38 13.95 -10.94
CA LYS A 150 12.40 15.13 -10.05
C LYS A 150 11.72 14.85 -8.70
N THR A 151 12.00 13.70 -8.13
CA THR A 151 11.25 13.13 -6.99
C THR A 151 11.15 14.10 -5.83
N LYS A 152 12.25 14.78 -5.49
CA LYS A 152 12.27 15.77 -4.42
C LYS A 152 11.30 16.92 -4.70
N GLU A 153 11.36 17.51 -5.89
CA GLU A 153 10.51 18.62 -6.29
C GLU A 153 9.03 18.22 -6.31
N ILE A 154 8.71 17.02 -6.84
CA ILE A 154 7.34 16.49 -6.91
C ILE A 154 6.79 16.23 -5.49
N ALA A 155 7.60 15.64 -4.61
CA ALA A 155 7.17 15.37 -3.23
C ALA A 155 6.94 16.66 -2.45
N GLU A 156 7.86 17.63 -2.56
CA GLU A 156 7.71 18.94 -1.92
C GLU A 156 6.50 19.71 -2.44
N TRP A 157 6.26 19.67 -3.76
CA TRP A 157 5.08 20.25 -4.36
C TRP A 157 3.79 19.57 -3.88
N THR A 158 3.76 18.24 -3.82
CA THR A 158 2.62 17.47 -3.30
C THR A 158 2.32 17.87 -1.86
N LYS A 159 3.34 17.93 -1.00
CA LYS A 159 3.21 18.33 0.41
C LYS A 159 2.74 19.77 0.56
N LYS A 160 3.26 20.70 -0.26
CA LYS A 160 2.83 22.10 -0.26
C LYS A 160 1.38 22.25 -0.73
N LYS A 161 0.96 21.46 -1.71
CA LYS A 161 -0.41 21.45 -2.24
C LYS A 161 -1.40 20.96 -1.21
N ASP A 162 -1.05 19.86 -0.52
CA ASP A 162 -1.88 19.29 0.55
C ASP A 162 -1.06 18.97 1.81
N PRO A 163 -0.87 19.94 2.70
CA PRO A 163 -0.14 19.74 3.95
C PRO A 163 -0.88 18.86 4.97
N SER A 164 -2.15 18.55 4.74
CA SER A 164 -2.99 17.78 5.67
C SER A 164 -2.79 16.26 5.57
N ARG A 165 -2.01 15.79 4.60
CA ARG A 165 -1.71 14.39 4.34
C ARG A 165 -0.21 14.14 4.36
N LEU A 166 0.18 12.88 4.59
CA LEU A 166 1.58 12.46 4.46
C LEU A 166 1.92 12.21 2.99
N VAL A 167 3.21 12.32 2.67
CA VAL A 167 3.73 12.06 1.34
C VAL A 167 4.73 10.92 1.39
N ASN A 168 4.40 9.83 0.68
CA ASN A 168 5.32 8.74 0.36
C ASN A 168 5.90 9.01 -1.02
N SER A 169 7.09 9.58 -1.09
CA SER A 169 7.65 10.16 -2.30
C SER A 169 7.77 9.18 -3.48
N ALA A 170 8.19 7.95 -3.19
CA ALA A 170 8.29 6.86 -4.16
C ALA A 170 8.22 5.52 -3.40
N SER A 171 7.05 4.86 -3.47
CA SER A 171 6.86 3.59 -2.78
C SER A 171 7.75 2.50 -3.39
N GLY A 172 8.67 1.96 -2.59
CA GLY A 172 9.64 0.95 -3.03
C GLY A 172 10.53 1.36 -4.20
N GLY A 173 10.49 2.63 -4.58
CA GLY A 173 11.23 3.16 -5.73
C GLY A 173 12.68 3.49 -5.43
N ASN A 174 13.29 4.23 -6.35
CA ASN A 174 14.64 4.75 -6.17
C ASN A 174 14.64 5.80 -5.05
N HIS A 175 15.47 5.61 -4.04
CA HIS A 175 15.36 6.37 -2.80
C HIS A 175 15.99 7.76 -2.91
N VAL A 176 15.12 8.76 -2.82
CA VAL A 176 15.50 10.16 -2.60
C VAL A 176 14.92 10.56 -1.25
N ILE A 177 15.74 11.05 -0.31
CA ILE A 177 15.24 11.50 1.00
C ILE A 177 14.42 12.77 0.82
N THR A 178 13.10 12.60 0.84
CA THR A 178 12.11 13.67 0.73
C THR A 178 10.74 13.15 1.13
N GLY A 179 9.78 14.03 1.35
CA GLY A 179 8.45 13.65 1.85
C GLY A 179 8.47 13.30 3.33
N ASP A 180 7.52 12.51 3.76
CA ASP A 180 7.33 12.13 5.17
C ASP A 180 7.73 10.66 5.44
N ILE A 181 7.80 9.84 4.39
CA ILE A 181 7.88 8.37 4.47
C ILE A 181 9.07 7.87 3.67
N VAL A 182 9.79 6.90 4.22
CA VAL A 182 10.75 6.05 3.49
C VAL A 182 10.17 4.65 3.41
N ASP A 183 10.00 4.17 2.20
CA ASP A 183 9.26 2.96 1.87
C ASP A 183 10.15 1.91 1.21
N LEU A 184 9.96 0.65 1.60
CA LEU A 184 10.66 -0.51 1.04
C LEU A 184 9.64 -1.48 0.45
N HIS A 185 9.93 -2.04 -0.72
CA HIS A 185 9.28 -3.25 -1.23
C HIS A 185 10.21 -4.44 -1.02
N HIS A 186 9.71 -5.51 -0.42
CA HIS A 186 10.50 -6.72 -0.21
C HIS A 186 9.63 -7.98 -0.23
N TYR A 187 9.97 -8.90 -1.12
CA TYR A 187 9.21 -10.14 -1.34
C TYR A 187 10.04 -11.40 -1.09
N PRO A 188 9.42 -12.49 -0.61
CA PRO A 188 8.08 -12.50 -0.02
C PRO A 188 8.07 -12.04 1.45
N ASP A 189 9.19 -12.20 2.16
CA ASP A 189 9.29 -12.01 3.61
C ASP A 189 9.32 -10.52 4.00
N PRO A 190 8.62 -10.13 5.10
CA PRO A 190 8.62 -8.75 5.56
C PRO A 190 10.02 -8.28 5.98
N LYS A 191 10.38 -7.08 5.52
CA LYS A 191 11.55 -6.30 5.97
C LYS A 191 11.16 -4.85 6.20
N MET A 192 12.10 -4.02 6.59
CA MET A 192 11.88 -2.59 6.75
C MET A 192 13.13 -1.80 6.32
N PRO A 193 12.97 -0.53 5.92
CA PRO A 193 14.11 0.37 5.77
C PRO A 193 14.90 0.46 7.08
N ARG A 194 16.14 0.89 6.99
CA ARG A 194 16.99 1.07 8.18
C ARG A 194 16.42 2.12 9.14
N PRO A 195 15.87 1.73 10.29
CA PRO A 195 15.24 2.68 11.21
C PRO A 195 16.27 3.58 11.91
N ASP A 196 17.51 3.11 12.09
CA ASP A 196 18.62 3.87 12.62
C ASP A 196 19.05 5.03 11.72
N LEU A 197 18.85 4.88 10.41
CA LEU A 197 19.22 5.90 9.42
C LEU A 197 18.06 6.87 9.13
N PHE A 198 16.85 6.38 8.95
CA PHE A 198 15.71 7.16 8.49
C PHE A 198 14.73 7.50 9.62
N GLY A 199 14.59 6.63 10.60
CA GLY A 199 13.60 6.76 11.68
C GLY A 199 13.62 8.07 12.45
N PRO A 200 14.74 8.74 12.68
CA PRO A 200 14.75 10.05 13.36
C PRO A 200 14.00 11.16 12.60
N THR A 201 13.87 11.05 11.29
CA THR A 201 13.32 12.11 10.43
C THR A 201 12.11 11.70 9.61
N HIS A 202 11.95 10.41 9.33
CA HIS A 202 10.89 9.86 8.46
C HIS A 202 10.21 8.67 9.11
N ALA A 203 8.93 8.49 8.83
CA ALA A 203 8.27 7.22 9.12
C ALA A 203 8.81 6.15 8.16
N VAL A 204 9.23 5.00 8.69
CA VAL A 204 9.67 3.87 7.87
C VAL A 204 8.54 2.89 7.68
N VAL A 205 8.31 2.45 6.44
CA VAL A 205 7.20 1.57 6.08
C VAL A 205 7.64 0.44 5.15
N LEU A 206 6.85 -0.61 5.10
CA LEU A 206 6.95 -1.72 4.16
C LEU A 206 5.78 -1.59 3.17
N GLY A 207 6.00 -0.91 2.04
CA GLY A 207 4.98 -0.55 1.07
C GLY A 207 4.45 -1.70 0.23
N GLU A 208 5.25 -2.79 0.13
CA GLU A 208 4.79 -4.05 -0.47
C GLU A 208 5.56 -5.24 0.12
N PHE A 209 4.83 -6.32 0.43
CA PHE A 209 5.39 -7.61 0.82
C PHE A 209 4.39 -8.75 0.61
N GLY A 210 4.86 -9.98 0.77
CA GLY A 210 4.02 -11.16 0.69
C GLY A 210 3.96 -11.72 -0.73
N GLY A 211 2.92 -11.38 -1.47
CA GLY A 211 2.75 -11.91 -2.82
C GLY A 211 2.62 -13.43 -2.87
N LEU A 212 1.90 -14.00 -1.89
CA LEU A 212 1.74 -15.45 -1.72
C LEU A 212 0.75 -16.00 -2.73
N GLY A 213 1.25 -16.75 -3.73
CA GLY A 213 0.47 -17.28 -4.85
C GLY A 213 -0.26 -18.57 -4.52
N LEU A 214 -1.56 -18.61 -4.86
CA LEU A 214 -2.39 -19.81 -4.86
C LEU A 214 -3.37 -19.75 -6.03
N PRO A 215 -3.04 -20.32 -7.20
CA PRO A 215 -3.97 -20.38 -8.30
C PRO A 215 -5.14 -21.29 -7.96
N VAL A 216 -6.36 -20.87 -8.33
CA VAL A 216 -7.61 -21.62 -8.11
C VAL A 216 -8.22 -21.96 -9.45
N SER A 217 -8.21 -23.26 -9.82
CA SER A 217 -8.71 -23.72 -11.11
C SER A 217 -10.17 -23.29 -11.35
N GLY A 218 -10.46 -22.77 -12.54
CA GLY A 218 -11.75 -22.21 -12.92
C GLY A 218 -12.03 -20.79 -12.41
N HIS A 219 -11.08 -20.20 -11.65
CA HIS A 219 -11.15 -18.85 -11.11
C HIS A 219 -9.87 -18.05 -11.37
N ASN A 220 -9.02 -18.50 -12.29
CA ASN A 220 -7.84 -17.79 -12.74
C ASN A 220 -8.18 -16.97 -13.99
N TRP A 221 -7.55 -15.81 -14.15
CA TRP A 221 -7.64 -15.03 -15.40
C TRP A 221 -7.09 -15.83 -16.58
N LEU A 222 -5.93 -16.46 -16.39
CA LEU A 222 -5.32 -17.42 -17.30
C LEU A 222 -5.11 -18.74 -16.54
N GLU A 223 -5.40 -19.87 -17.18
CA GLU A 223 -5.16 -21.20 -16.56
C GLU A 223 -3.70 -21.65 -16.65
N LYS A 224 -2.81 -20.83 -17.24
CA LYS A 224 -1.39 -21.14 -17.43
C LYS A 224 -0.52 -19.95 -17.03
N ASN A 225 0.74 -20.27 -16.69
CA ASN A 225 1.76 -19.28 -16.37
C ASN A 225 1.40 -18.38 -15.17
N ASN A 226 0.59 -18.89 -14.26
CA ASN A 226 0.28 -18.21 -13.02
C ASN A 226 1.51 -18.16 -12.13
N TRP A 227 1.67 -17.05 -11.41
CA TRP A 227 2.80 -16.84 -10.53
C TRP A 227 2.44 -16.09 -9.24
N GLY A 228 3.32 -16.18 -8.28
CA GLY A 228 3.41 -15.40 -7.07
C GLY A 228 4.85 -15.41 -6.62
N TYR A 229 5.25 -14.52 -5.74
CA TYR A 229 6.64 -14.48 -5.24
C TYR A 229 7.01 -15.74 -4.45
N GLN A 230 6.03 -16.37 -3.84
CA GLN A 230 6.09 -17.73 -3.33
C GLN A 230 4.73 -18.39 -3.60
N SER A 231 4.73 -19.60 -4.18
CA SER A 231 3.50 -20.30 -4.54
C SER A 231 3.22 -21.46 -3.61
N PHE A 232 1.94 -21.71 -3.37
CA PHE A 232 1.42 -22.75 -2.48
C PHE A 232 0.43 -23.66 -3.23
N LYS A 233 0.18 -24.83 -2.64
CA LYS A 233 -0.77 -25.82 -3.19
C LYS A 233 -2.09 -25.80 -2.44
N THR A 234 -2.09 -25.35 -1.19
CA THR A 234 -3.28 -25.33 -0.34
C THR A 234 -3.44 -23.99 0.38
N ALA A 235 -4.68 -23.69 0.76
CA ALA A 235 -5.00 -22.50 1.54
C ALA A 235 -4.37 -22.53 2.95
N ASP A 236 -4.21 -23.71 3.53
CA ASP A 236 -3.60 -23.84 4.86
C ASP A 236 -2.10 -23.56 4.81
N GLU A 237 -1.37 -24.09 3.82
CA GLU A 237 0.04 -23.73 3.61
C GLU A 237 0.25 -22.22 3.42
N LEU A 238 -0.60 -21.59 2.60
CA LEU A 238 -0.57 -20.13 2.39
C LEU A 238 -0.84 -19.39 3.71
N PHE A 239 -1.84 -19.81 4.45
CA PHE A 239 -2.22 -19.19 5.72
C PHE A 239 -1.13 -19.32 6.80
N ASP A 240 -0.47 -20.48 6.88
CA ASP A 240 0.65 -20.69 7.80
C ASP A 240 1.80 -19.72 7.50
N LYS A 241 2.13 -19.53 6.22
CA LYS A 241 3.14 -18.56 5.80
C LYS A 241 2.70 -17.13 6.10
N TYR A 242 1.46 -16.76 5.77
CA TYR A 242 0.88 -15.46 6.11
C TYR A 242 0.96 -15.16 7.61
N SER A 243 0.58 -16.15 8.43
CA SER A 243 0.63 -16.02 9.90
C SER A 243 2.06 -15.82 10.42
N SER A 244 3.04 -16.48 9.79
CA SER A 244 4.45 -16.29 10.15
C SER A 244 4.92 -14.85 9.87
N PHE A 245 4.40 -14.21 8.81
CA PHE A 245 4.69 -12.82 8.51
C PHE A 245 4.18 -11.86 9.59
N MET A 246 3.02 -12.12 10.18
CA MET A 246 2.47 -11.28 11.25
C MET A 246 3.40 -11.26 12.48
N ASN A 247 3.98 -12.40 12.83
CA ASN A 247 4.99 -12.47 13.91
C ASN A 247 6.25 -11.65 13.56
N THR A 248 6.69 -11.70 12.31
CA THR A 248 7.84 -10.91 11.85
C THR A 248 7.53 -9.41 11.93
N ILE A 249 6.37 -8.99 11.40
CA ILE A 249 5.95 -7.57 11.41
C ILE A 249 5.81 -7.05 12.84
N GLU A 250 5.28 -7.83 13.79
CA GLU A 250 5.23 -7.45 15.20
C GLU A 250 6.64 -7.07 15.73
N GLY A 251 7.66 -7.87 15.39
CA GLY A 251 9.05 -7.56 15.74
C GLY A 251 9.59 -6.30 15.04
N LEU A 252 9.14 -6.03 13.81
CA LEU A 252 9.56 -4.83 13.07
C LEU A 252 8.88 -3.56 13.61
N ILE A 253 7.62 -3.63 14.07
CA ILE A 253 6.94 -2.50 14.72
C ILE A 253 7.71 -2.03 15.94
N LYS A 254 8.19 -2.96 16.78
CA LYS A 254 9.02 -2.64 17.94
C LYS A 254 10.32 -1.92 17.57
N LYS A 255 10.81 -2.14 16.33
CA LYS A 255 12.02 -1.52 15.80
C LYS A 255 11.75 -0.22 15.02
N GLY A 256 10.50 0.22 14.90
CA GLY A 256 10.19 1.49 14.23
C GLY A 256 9.25 1.40 13.02
N LEU A 257 8.88 0.22 12.53
CA LEU A 257 7.96 0.10 11.40
C LEU A 257 6.60 0.74 11.72
N SER A 258 6.10 1.60 10.82
CA SER A 258 4.86 2.36 11.04
C SER A 258 3.68 1.89 10.21
N ALA A 259 3.93 1.16 9.13
CA ALA A 259 2.89 0.59 8.27
C ALA A 259 3.42 -0.59 7.46
N ALA A 260 2.50 -1.44 6.98
CA ALA A 260 2.80 -2.51 6.05
C ALA A 260 1.65 -2.74 5.06
N VAL A 261 2.00 -3.04 3.81
CA VAL A 261 1.04 -3.30 2.73
C VAL A 261 1.26 -4.71 2.18
N TYR A 262 0.24 -5.55 2.33
CA TYR A 262 0.27 -6.93 1.83
C TYR A 262 -0.16 -7.00 0.37
N THR A 263 0.60 -7.66 -0.47
CA THR A 263 0.28 -7.91 -1.88
C THR A 263 -0.43 -9.24 -2.04
N GLN A 264 -1.75 -9.30 -2.38
CA GLN A 264 -2.63 -8.17 -2.69
C GLN A 264 -4.10 -8.52 -2.43
N THR A 265 -5.04 -7.59 -2.75
CA THR A 265 -6.49 -7.80 -2.54
C THR A 265 -7.05 -8.93 -3.39
N THR A 266 -6.86 -8.84 -4.71
CA THR A 266 -7.36 -9.83 -5.68
C THR A 266 -6.26 -10.25 -6.65
N ASP A 267 -6.39 -11.42 -7.23
CA ASP A 267 -5.56 -11.80 -8.38
C ASP A 267 -5.74 -10.80 -9.53
N VAL A 268 -4.68 -10.60 -10.30
CA VAL A 268 -4.69 -9.74 -11.49
C VAL A 268 -3.91 -10.44 -12.60
N GLU A 269 -4.56 -10.63 -13.76
CA GLU A 269 -3.98 -11.34 -14.90
C GLU A 269 -3.44 -12.73 -14.49
N ASN A 270 -2.15 -13.00 -14.70
CA ASN A 270 -1.50 -14.24 -14.28
C ASN A 270 -0.83 -14.17 -12.90
N GLU A 271 -0.95 -13.05 -12.21
CA GLU A 271 -0.51 -12.84 -10.85
C GLU A 271 -1.57 -13.36 -9.88
N THR A 272 -1.34 -14.57 -9.32
CA THR A 272 -2.32 -15.27 -8.49
C THR A 272 -2.01 -15.19 -6.99
N ASN A 273 -1.59 -14.03 -6.53
CA ASN A 273 -1.21 -13.74 -5.14
C ASN A 273 -2.22 -12.88 -4.37
N GLY A 274 -3.42 -12.69 -4.92
CA GLY A 274 -4.52 -12.06 -4.23
C GLY A 274 -5.04 -12.89 -3.05
N LEU A 275 -5.60 -12.23 -2.03
CA LEU A 275 -6.38 -12.89 -0.97
C LEU A 275 -7.70 -13.44 -1.52
N MET A 276 -8.16 -12.89 -2.64
CA MET A 276 -9.34 -13.33 -3.40
C MET A 276 -8.95 -13.61 -4.85
N THR A 277 -9.71 -14.50 -5.50
CA THR A 277 -9.59 -14.67 -6.95
C THR A 277 -10.01 -13.42 -7.71
N TYR A 278 -9.54 -13.24 -8.97
CA TYR A 278 -9.81 -12.03 -9.75
C TYR A 278 -11.31 -11.78 -9.99
N ASP A 279 -12.13 -12.82 -9.99
CA ASP A 279 -13.58 -12.76 -10.11
C ASP A 279 -14.32 -12.62 -8.76
N ARG A 280 -13.58 -12.54 -7.64
CA ARG A 280 -14.07 -12.43 -6.25
C ARG A 280 -14.95 -13.58 -5.78
N LYS A 281 -15.05 -14.64 -6.54
CA LYS A 281 -15.88 -15.81 -6.17
C LYS A 281 -15.26 -16.68 -5.10
N VAL A 282 -13.94 -16.68 -4.97
CA VAL A 282 -13.22 -17.46 -3.97
C VAL A 282 -12.36 -16.53 -3.11
N ILE A 283 -12.59 -16.58 -1.81
CA ILE A 283 -11.69 -16.03 -0.80
C ILE A 283 -10.76 -17.17 -0.40
N LYS A 284 -9.46 -17.04 -0.72
CA LYS A 284 -8.50 -18.15 -0.65
C LYS A 284 -8.20 -18.62 0.78
N VAL A 285 -8.33 -17.71 1.75
CA VAL A 285 -8.22 -18.03 3.18
C VAL A 285 -9.49 -17.54 3.87
N PRO A 286 -10.13 -18.34 4.75
CA PRO A 286 -11.33 -17.92 5.46
C PRO A 286 -11.14 -16.58 6.15
N VAL A 287 -12.11 -15.67 5.98
CA VAL A 287 -12.08 -14.29 6.51
C VAL A 287 -11.83 -14.29 8.02
N GLU A 288 -12.47 -15.20 8.74
CA GLU A 288 -12.37 -15.33 10.19
C GLU A 288 -10.95 -15.69 10.64
N LYS A 289 -10.24 -16.55 9.89
CA LYS A 289 -8.84 -16.89 10.15
C LYS A 289 -7.94 -15.66 9.98
N LEU A 290 -8.10 -14.93 8.86
CA LEU A 290 -7.34 -13.71 8.61
C LEU A 290 -7.61 -12.67 9.69
N LYS A 291 -8.89 -12.42 10.00
CA LYS A 291 -9.29 -11.47 11.04
C LYS A 291 -8.72 -11.82 12.41
N GLN A 292 -8.78 -13.09 12.79
CA GLN A 292 -8.25 -13.54 14.08
C GLN A 292 -6.75 -13.22 14.23
N VAL A 293 -5.97 -13.51 13.18
CA VAL A 293 -4.52 -13.24 13.19
C VAL A 293 -4.26 -11.72 13.23
N THR A 294 -5.00 -10.94 12.43
CA THR A 294 -4.87 -9.49 12.38
C THR A 294 -5.29 -8.82 13.69
N ASP A 295 -6.39 -9.27 14.31
CA ASP A 295 -6.84 -8.76 15.62
C ASP A 295 -5.82 -9.07 16.74
N GLN A 296 -5.22 -10.27 16.74
CA GLN A 296 -4.17 -10.63 17.69
C GLN A 296 -2.91 -9.78 17.49
N PHE A 297 -2.53 -9.57 16.25
CA PHE A 297 -1.43 -8.71 15.86
C PHE A 297 -1.61 -7.27 16.39
N TYR A 298 -2.77 -6.64 16.16
CA TYR A 298 -3.02 -5.29 16.67
C TYR A 298 -3.02 -5.22 18.19
N LYS A 299 -3.61 -6.21 18.87
CA LYS A 299 -3.62 -6.26 20.34
C LYS A 299 -2.20 -6.28 20.91
N LYS A 300 -1.33 -7.12 20.38
CA LYS A 300 0.07 -7.25 20.83
C LYS A 300 0.88 -5.98 20.52
N SER A 301 0.79 -5.49 19.28
CA SER A 301 1.62 -4.36 18.80
C SER A 301 1.29 -3.02 19.49
N LEU A 302 0.01 -2.79 19.85
CA LEU A 302 -0.42 -1.53 20.45
C LEU A 302 -0.25 -1.48 21.96
N VAL A 303 -0.29 -2.61 22.67
CA VAL A 303 -0.12 -2.64 24.13
C VAL A 303 1.33 -2.33 24.54
N GLU A 304 2.30 -2.75 23.73
CA GLU A 304 3.71 -2.55 24.04
C GLU A 304 4.22 -1.14 23.73
N LEU A 305 3.57 -0.42 22.81
CA LEU A 305 3.95 0.97 22.46
C LEU A 305 3.32 2.02 23.40
N LYS A 306 2.35 1.63 24.23
CA LYS A 306 1.74 2.48 25.27
C LYS A 306 2.46 2.42 26.62
N ARG A 307 3.53 1.63 26.72
CA ARG A 307 4.41 1.51 27.89
C ARG A 307 5.72 2.22 27.67
#